data_51294019e8172af8ac13cde38b41a008
#
_entry.id   51294019e8172af8ac13cde38b41a008
#
_cell.length_a   1.000
_cell.length_b   1.000
_cell.length_c   1.000
_cell.angle_alpha   90.00
_cell.angle_beta   90.00
_cell.angle_gamma   90.00
#
_symmetry.space_group_name_H-M   'P 1'
#
loop_
_entity.id
_entity.type
_entity.pdbx_description
1 polymer ?
#
loop_
_entity_poly.entity_id
_entity_poly.type
_entity_poly.pdbx_seq_one_letter_code
_entity_poly.pdbx_strand_id
1 'polypeptide(L)'
;MEMNILVNICIAGAATAIAMIGLILSLSARYTEQEYKKYLVAVFSLLTAYTVSNLVLWNITGEHGNVFASYLFLFCESLFSSMILPVLNSFLLYCAGKSRHKNPFVYTTVSLWVVFFILLVIAQFTKWIYYYTPDNEYFRGPMYPVLLVPLVLLMAVNLFVLFKYRAQLSRRYRIAFTVYFLVPLLCMVVQMFYSDVLMAVLGSAVSALIMLLIVIMDQMDRQVAQAREIAMQKASINVLQMRPHFIYNTMMSIYYLCKQDSDKAQQVTLDFTSYLRNNFTAIVSEDAIPFRDELEHTRAYLAVEQAQHEDRLFVEFDTPHTQFRLPPLTLQPLVENAVKHGMNPDGDPLHISVKTRRIKGGNEIIVENDGARYDPADDNEPHIALNNIRQQLETMCKGKLEITPHKEGGTTVKVTIPD
;
A
#
# COMPACT_ATOMS: atom_id res chain seq x y z
N MET A 1 50.14 19.65 -1.68
CA MET A 1 49.71 18.68 -0.64
C MET A 1 48.47 19.19 0.09
N GLU A 2 48.47 20.37 0.66
CA GLU A 2 47.28 20.93 1.40
C GLU A 2 46.03 21.08 0.56
N MET A 3 46.14 21.51 -0.71
CA MET A 3 44.98 21.63 -1.62
C MET A 3 44.27 20.29 -1.87
N ASN A 4 45.00 19.19 -2.04
CA ASN A 4 44.44 17.85 -2.27
C ASN A 4 43.74 17.30 -1.00
N ILE A 5 44.28 17.60 0.19
CA ILE A 5 43.65 17.22 1.48
C ILE A 5 42.31 17.94 1.61
N LEU A 6 42.27 19.25 1.36
CA LEU A 6 41.03 20.02 1.44
C LEU A 6 39.98 19.53 0.44
N VAL A 7 40.36 19.23 -0.80
CA VAL A 7 39.44 18.65 -1.81
C VAL A 7 38.85 17.30 -1.35
N ASN A 8 39.73 16.43 -0.79
CA ASN A 8 39.29 15.12 -0.31
C ASN A 8 38.36 15.20 0.93
N ILE A 9 38.60 16.14 1.84
CA ILE A 9 37.70 16.42 2.97
C ILE A 9 36.34 16.90 2.44
N CYS A 10 36.29 17.80 1.46
CA CYS A 10 35.07 18.28 0.84
C CYS A 10 34.29 17.11 0.17
N ILE A 11 34.99 16.25 -0.57
CA ILE A 11 34.39 15.06 -1.23
C ILE A 11 33.84 14.08 -0.20
N ALA A 12 34.62 13.78 0.84
CA ALA A 12 34.19 12.88 1.90
C ALA A 12 32.98 13.47 2.69
N GLY A 13 33.00 14.78 2.94
CA GLY A 13 31.88 15.49 3.56
C GLY A 13 30.61 15.44 2.70
N ALA A 14 30.69 15.65 1.39
CA ALA A 14 29.60 15.56 0.46
C ALA A 14 29.05 14.11 0.40
N ALA A 15 29.90 13.11 0.31
CA ALA A 15 29.53 11.70 0.33
C ALA A 15 28.82 11.32 1.64
N THR A 16 29.31 11.84 2.78
CA THR A 16 28.66 11.61 4.10
C THR A 16 27.27 12.25 4.15
N ALA A 17 27.11 13.48 3.66
CA ALA A 17 25.80 14.14 3.60
C ALA A 17 24.81 13.34 2.73
N ILE A 18 25.24 12.86 1.56
CA ILE A 18 24.42 12.02 0.67
C ILE A 18 24.03 10.71 1.38
N ALA A 19 24.97 10.04 2.05
CA ALA A 19 24.70 8.80 2.77
C ALA A 19 23.70 9.00 3.93
N MET A 20 23.83 10.10 4.69
CA MET A 20 22.90 10.46 5.77
C MET A 20 21.51 10.78 5.23
N ILE A 21 21.39 11.53 4.12
CA ILE A 21 20.09 11.79 3.47
C ILE A 21 19.46 10.47 3.05
N GLY A 22 20.22 9.58 2.43
CA GLY A 22 19.74 8.25 2.03
C GLY A 22 19.28 7.40 3.22
N LEU A 23 19.98 7.47 4.37
CA LEU A 23 19.58 6.79 5.60
C LEU A 23 18.26 7.35 6.14
N ILE A 24 18.12 8.68 6.23
CA ILE A 24 16.89 9.34 6.68
C ILE A 24 15.72 8.98 5.77
N LEU A 25 15.90 9.01 4.44
CA LEU A 25 14.89 8.64 3.47
C LEU A 25 14.49 7.15 3.63
N SER A 26 15.48 6.26 3.82
CA SER A 26 15.22 4.82 4.04
C SER A 26 14.44 4.55 5.33
N LEU A 27 14.73 5.27 6.41
CA LEU A 27 14.01 5.18 7.68
C LEU A 27 12.59 5.75 7.59
N SER A 28 12.41 6.86 6.87
CA SER A 28 11.15 7.58 6.72
C SER A 28 10.21 6.94 5.68
N ALA A 29 10.69 6.03 4.84
CA ALA A 29 9.91 5.40 3.78
C ALA A 29 8.78 4.53 4.38
N ARG A 30 7.57 5.11 4.48
CA ARG A 30 6.34 4.42 4.97
C ARG A 30 5.72 3.50 3.91
N TYR A 31 5.99 3.77 2.65
CA TYR A 31 5.40 3.09 1.50
C TYR A 31 6.22 1.89 0.99
N THR A 32 7.32 1.57 1.66
CA THR A 32 8.19 0.47 1.27
C THR A 32 7.88 -0.77 2.12
N GLU A 33 7.76 -1.93 1.47
CA GLU A 33 7.62 -3.21 2.14
C GLU A 33 8.74 -3.41 3.17
N GLN A 34 8.43 -3.95 4.36
CA GLN A 34 9.37 -4.00 5.50
C GLN A 34 10.70 -4.67 5.16
N GLU A 35 10.70 -5.70 4.32
CA GLU A 35 11.94 -6.39 3.95
C GLU A 35 12.85 -5.53 3.07
N TYR A 36 12.30 -4.81 2.07
CA TYR A 36 13.09 -3.84 1.29
C TYR A 36 13.69 -2.76 2.19
N LYS A 37 12.88 -2.25 3.13
CA LYS A 37 13.31 -1.23 4.09
C LYS A 37 14.50 -1.71 4.92
N LYS A 38 14.50 -2.95 5.42
CA LYS A 38 15.62 -3.51 6.19
C LYS A 38 16.93 -3.51 5.40
N TYR A 39 16.89 -3.93 4.13
CA TYR A 39 18.09 -3.92 3.28
C TYR A 39 18.59 -2.51 3.00
N LEU A 40 17.69 -1.58 2.65
CA LEU A 40 18.06 -0.19 2.39
C LEU A 40 18.66 0.49 3.63
N VAL A 41 18.04 0.33 4.79
CA VAL A 41 18.56 0.85 6.05
C VAL A 41 19.94 0.26 6.36
N ALA A 42 20.13 -1.07 6.17
CA ALA A 42 21.42 -1.70 6.38
C ALA A 42 22.50 -1.15 5.44
N VAL A 43 22.20 -1.02 4.14
CA VAL A 43 23.15 -0.45 3.15
C VAL A 43 23.52 0.97 3.51
N PHE A 44 22.53 1.84 3.81
CA PHE A 44 22.81 3.24 4.11
C PHE A 44 23.45 3.46 5.49
N SER A 45 23.16 2.61 6.47
CA SER A 45 23.88 2.63 7.76
C SER A 45 25.37 2.29 7.59
N LEU A 46 25.66 1.22 6.83
CA LEU A 46 27.05 0.86 6.51
C LEU A 46 27.75 1.91 5.67
N LEU A 47 27.05 2.48 4.67
CA LEU A 47 27.57 3.54 3.82
C LEU A 47 27.89 4.81 4.64
N THR A 48 27.01 5.20 5.56
CA THR A 48 27.23 6.33 6.47
C THR A 48 28.45 6.07 7.36
N ALA A 49 28.54 4.89 7.97
CA ALA A 49 29.69 4.52 8.80
C ALA A 49 30.99 4.53 7.99
N TYR A 50 30.97 4.01 6.75
CA TYR A 50 32.10 4.06 5.82
C TYR A 50 32.52 5.49 5.51
N THR A 51 31.60 6.36 5.08
CA THR A 51 31.93 7.74 4.66
C THR A 51 32.36 8.61 5.84
N VAL A 52 31.76 8.41 7.04
CA VAL A 52 32.21 9.08 8.27
C VAL A 52 33.63 8.65 8.65
N SER A 53 33.94 7.34 8.62
CA SER A 53 35.29 6.85 8.90
C SER A 53 36.32 7.43 7.93
N ASN A 54 35.96 7.52 6.64
CA ASN A 54 36.82 8.16 5.62
C ASN A 54 36.98 9.65 5.87
N LEU A 55 35.93 10.38 6.20
CA LEU A 55 36.00 11.82 6.51
C LEU A 55 36.91 12.09 7.71
N VAL A 56 36.79 11.30 8.78
CA VAL A 56 37.68 11.42 9.95
C VAL A 56 39.12 11.10 9.58
N LEU A 57 39.35 10.02 8.82
CA LEU A 57 40.69 9.62 8.39
C LEU A 57 41.42 10.78 7.65
N TRP A 58 40.73 11.44 6.71
CA TRP A 58 41.32 12.56 5.97
C TRP A 58 41.57 13.81 6.84
N ASN A 59 40.77 14.03 7.90
CA ASN A 59 40.97 15.12 8.85
C ASN A 59 42.23 14.91 9.74
N ILE A 60 42.57 13.65 10.07
CA ILE A 60 43.71 13.33 10.94
C ILE A 60 44.98 12.98 10.15
N THR A 61 44.95 12.90 8.81
CA THR A 61 46.11 12.64 7.95
C THR A 61 47.08 13.81 8.01
N GLY A 62 48.37 13.50 8.24
CA GLY A 62 49.43 14.51 8.36
C GLY A 62 49.62 15.11 9.75
N GLU A 63 48.76 14.78 10.74
CA GLU A 63 48.99 15.22 12.12
C GLU A 63 49.97 14.30 12.89
N HIS A 64 50.95 14.89 13.51
CA HIS A 64 51.92 14.14 14.35
C HIS A 64 51.19 13.54 15.56
N GLY A 65 51.44 12.23 15.83
CA GLY A 65 50.96 11.55 17.04
C GLY A 65 49.63 10.79 16.89
N ASN A 66 48.89 10.90 15.75
CA ASN A 66 47.60 10.23 15.56
C ASN A 66 47.64 8.92 14.77
N VAL A 67 48.81 8.23 14.72
CA VAL A 67 49.01 6.98 13.95
C VAL A 67 48.03 5.90 14.34
N PHE A 68 47.77 5.73 15.65
CA PHE A 68 46.77 4.75 16.11
C PHE A 68 45.35 5.03 15.60
N ALA A 69 44.94 6.29 15.63
CA ALA A 69 43.67 6.75 15.09
C ALA A 69 43.58 6.47 13.58
N SER A 70 44.64 6.71 12.83
CA SER A 70 44.68 6.43 11.39
C SER A 70 44.52 4.95 11.07
N TYR A 71 45.17 4.06 11.83
CA TYR A 71 44.95 2.62 11.71
C TYR A 71 43.51 2.24 12.02
N LEU A 72 42.92 2.77 13.10
CA LEU A 72 41.55 2.48 13.50
C LEU A 72 40.52 2.91 12.45
N PHE A 73 40.62 4.15 11.97
CA PHE A 73 39.67 4.67 10.98
C PHE A 73 39.83 4.03 9.61
N LEU A 74 41.06 3.68 9.18
CA LEU A 74 41.31 2.92 7.96
C LEU A 74 40.70 1.50 8.07
N PHE A 75 40.83 0.88 9.24
CA PHE A 75 40.18 -0.41 9.52
C PHE A 75 38.66 -0.30 9.43
N CYS A 76 38.05 0.68 10.10
CA CYS A 76 36.61 0.92 10.09
C CYS A 76 36.10 1.21 8.66
N GLU A 77 36.78 2.06 7.92
CA GLU A 77 36.49 2.36 6.52
C GLU A 77 36.45 1.09 5.66
N SER A 78 37.52 0.28 5.74
CA SER A 78 37.65 -0.96 4.97
C SER A 78 36.61 -2.01 5.38
N LEU A 79 36.31 -2.08 6.67
CA LEU A 79 35.32 -2.99 7.22
C LEU A 79 33.91 -2.67 6.72
N PHE A 80 33.47 -1.41 6.92
CA PHE A 80 32.11 -1.00 6.56
C PHE A 80 31.88 -1.02 5.05
N SER A 81 32.84 -0.54 4.25
CA SER A 81 32.72 -0.58 2.79
C SER A 81 32.61 -2.02 2.25
N SER A 82 33.38 -2.95 2.78
CA SER A 82 33.34 -4.36 2.35
C SER A 82 32.05 -5.08 2.75
N MET A 83 31.44 -4.74 3.92
CA MET A 83 30.19 -5.34 4.38
C MET A 83 28.99 -5.00 3.48
N ILE A 84 29.03 -3.91 2.73
CA ILE A 84 27.96 -3.53 1.81
C ILE A 84 27.74 -4.61 0.75
N LEU A 85 28.80 -5.23 0.22
CA LEU A 85 28.71 -6.20 -0.89
C LEU A 85 27.90 -7.48 -0.54
N PRO A 86 28.13 -8.17 0.61
CA PRO A 86 27.26 -9.28 1.03
C PRO A 86 25.81 -8.87 1.30
N VAL A 87 25.58 -7.67 1.85
CA VAL A 87 24.22 -7.14 2.08
C VAL A 87 23.50 -6.95 0.75
N LEU A 88 24.18 -6.33 -0.23
CA LEU A 88 23.64 -6.13 -1.58
C LEU A 88 23.38 -7.44 -2.32
N ASN A 89 24.25 -8.45 -2.16
CA ASN A 89 23.99 -9.79 -2.70
C ASN A 89 22.69 -10.37 -2.16
N SER A 90 22.49 -10.28 -0.84
CA SER A 90 21.28 -10.74 -0.20
C SER A 90 20.05 -9.95 -0.66
N PHE A 91 20.17 -8.64 -0.85
CA PHE A 91 19.13 -7.77 -1.36
C PHE A 91 18.77 -8.11 -2.82
N LEU A 92 19.76 -8.30 -3.69
CA LEU A 92 19.57 -8.70 -5.08
C LEU A 92 18.83 -10.03 -5.19
N LEU A 93 19.22 -11.02 -4.40
CA LEU A 93 18.56 -12.33 -4.36
C LEU A 93 17.11 -12.21 -3.88
N TYR A 94 16.85 -11.38 -2.87
CA TYR A 94 15.51 -11.10 -2.40
C TYR A 94 14.64 -10.47 -3.52
N CYS A 95 15.14 -9.46 -4.22
CA CYS A 95 14.47 -8.85 -5.36
C CYS A 95 14.22 -9.85 -6.52
N ALA A 96 15.06 -10.88 -6.65
CA ALA A 96 14.88 -11.96 -7.61
C ALA A 96 13.93 -13.08 -7.12
N GLY A 97 13.26 -12.91 -5.97
CA GLY A 97 12.36 -13.91 -5.40
C GLY A 97 13.04 -15.18 -4.90
N LYS A 98 14.34 -15.09 -4.54
CA LYS A 98 15.12 -16.23 -4.05
C LYS A 98 15.27 -16.20 -2.52
N SER A 99 15.05 -17.35 -1.89
CA SER A 99 15.27 -17.48 -0.45
C SER A 99 16.74 -17.21 -0.10
N ARG A 100 16.97 -16.46 0.98
CA ARG A 100 18.30 -16.23 1.55
C ARG A 100 18.86 -17.52 2.18
N HIS A 101 17.99 -18.30 2.83
CA HIS A 101 18.37 -19.56 3.48
C HIS A 101 18.69 -20.60 2.40
N LYS A 102 19.87 -21.26 2.55
CA LYS A 102 20.38 -22.30 1.65
C LYS A 102 20.79 -21.83 0.25
N ASN A 103 20.94 -20.52 0.01
CA ASN A 103 21.42 -20.04 -1.28
C ASN A 103 22.94 -20.08 -1.33
N PRO A 104 23.58 -20.81 -2.27
CA PRO A 104 25.04 -20.93 -2.34
C PRO A 104 25.76 -19.61 -2.52
N PHE A 105 25.16 -18.65 -3.22
CA PHE A 105 25.77 -17.32 -3.45
C PHE A 105 25.85 -16.48 -2.16
N VAL A 106 24.92 -16.65 -1.23
CA VAL A 106 25.00 -15.99 0.08
C VAL A 106 26.20 -16.57 0.87
N TYR A 107 26.33 -17.89 0.89
CA TYR A 107 27.48 -18.52 1.57
C TYR A 107 28.81 -18.16 0.93
N THR A 108 28.89 -18.15 -0.42
CA THR A 108 30.10 -17.72 -1.14
C THR A 108 30.49 -16.29 -0.81
N THR A 109 29.54 -15.34 -0.83
CA THR A 109 29.84 -13.95 -0.53
C THR A 109 30.22 -13.73 0.93
N VAL A 110 29.57 -14.43 1.87
CA VAL A 110 29.94 -14.37 3.30
C VAL A 110 31.30 -14.98 3.53
N SER A 111 31.61 -16.13 2.92
CA SER A 111 32.95 -16.79 3.07
C SER A 111 34.09 -15.90 2.51
N LEU A 112 33.89 -15.28 1.33
CA LEU A 112 34.86 -14.34 0.75
C LEU A 112 35.03 -13.11 1.64
N TRP A 113 33.96 -12.60 2.22
CA TRP A 113 34.03 -11.48 3.14
C TRP A 113 34.78 -11.86 4.44
N VAL A 114 34.58 -13.06 4.98
CA VAL A 114 35.32 -13.55 6.15
C VAL A 114 36.81 -13.66 5.85
N VAL A 115 37.17 -14.13 4.65
CA VAL A 115 38.60 -14.17 4.23
C VAL A 115 39.15 -12.73 4.15
N PHE A 116 38.44 -11.80 3.57
CA PHE A 116 38.83 -10.39 3.56
C PHE A 116 39.03 -9.83 4.98
N PHE A 117 38.07 -10.10 5.87
CA PHE A 117 38.13 -9.66 7.27
C PHE A 117 39.35 -10.19 8.00
N ILE A 118 39.70 -11.44 7.82
CA ILE A 118 40.92 -12.07 8.41
C ILE A 118 42.15 -11.35 7.87
N LEU A 119 42.24 -11.11 6.56
CA LEU A 119 43.37 -10.38 5.95
C LEU A 119 43.43 -8.94 6.47
N LEU A 120 42.30 -8.27 6.65
CA LEU A 120 42.22 -6.93 7.19
C LEU A 120 42.70 -6.83 8.64
N VAL A 121 42.38 -7.84 9.46
CA VAL A 121 42.89 -7.95 10.84
C VAL A 121 44.41 -8.21 10.83
N ILE A 122 44.93 -9.12 9.99
CA ILE A 122 46.35 -9.36 9.85
C ILE A 122 47.10 -8.08 9.42
N ALA A 123 46.49 -7.29 8.56
CA ALA A 123 47.08 -6.03 8.09
C ALA A 123 47.30 -5.01 9.22
N GLN A 124 46.60 -5.09 10.33
CA GLN A 124 46.80 -4.20 11.48
C GLN A 124 48.14 -4.48 12.20
N PHE A 125 48.62 -5.73 12.11
CA PHE A 125 49.80 -6.16 12.86
C PHE A 125 51.06 -6.35 11.97
N THR A 126 50.89 -6.25 10.64
CA THR A 126 51.99 -6.51 9.71
C THR A 126 52.19 -5.35 8.77
N LYS A 127 53.43 -4.92 8.55
CA LYS A 127 53.79 -3.90 7.55
C LYS A 127 53.74 -4.43 6.10
N TRP A 128 53.39 -5.71 5.90
CA TRP A 128 53.42 -6.31 4.56
C TRP A 128 52.25 -5.90 3.68
N ILE A 129 51.13 -5.53 4.28
CA ILE A 129 49.91 -5.12 3.54
C ILE A 129 49.91 -3.61 3.43
N TYR A 130 49.93 -2.86 4.54
CA TYR A 130 50.06 -1.43 4.61
C TYR A 130 50.66 -1.04 5.98
N TYR A 131 51.16 0.20 6.06
CA TYR A 131 51.64 0.77 7.31
C TYR A 131 51.62 2.28 7.29
N TYR A 132 51.60 2.88 8.46
CA TYR A 132 51.81 4.31 8.66
C TYR A 132 53.21 4.55 9.20
N THR A 133 53.87 5.66 8.73
CA THR A 133 55.12 6.14 9.31
C THR A 133 54.89 6.87 10.64
N PRO A 134 55.95 7.17 11.42
CA PRO A 134 55.81 8.00 12.61
C PRO A 134 55.21 9.40 12.31
N ASP A 135 55.38 9.90 11.09
CA ASP A 135 54.83 11.17 10.62
C ASP A 135 53.42 11.06 10.07
N ASN A 136 52.76 9.94 10.37
CA ASN A 136 51.36 9.63 9.97
C ASN A 136 51.13 9.62 8.44
N GLU A 137 52.15 9.23 7.67
CA GLU A 137 52.03 9.03 6.24
C GLU A 137 51.70 7.57 5.91
N TYR A 138 50.74 7.34 5.01
CA TYR A 138 50.25 6.02 4.59
C TYR A 138 51.12 5.44 3.46
N PHE A 139 51.58 4.20 3.62
CA PHE A 139 52.29 3.45 2.59
C PHE A 139 51.69 2.06 2.36
N ARG A 140 51.63 1.67 1.09
CA ARG A 140 51.22 0.29 0.69
C ARG A 140 52.40 -0.65 0.78
N GLY A 141 52.19 -1.76 1.45
CA GLY A 141 53.21 -2.82 1.49
C GLY A 141 53.20 -3.72 0.24
N PRO A 142 54.20 -4.62 0.09
CA PRO A 142 54.31 -5.47 -1.10
C PRO A 142 53.17 -6.46 -1.28
N MET A 143 52.45 -6.84 -0.19
CA MET A 143 51.31 -7.77 -0.20
C MET A 143 49.98 -7.05 -0.26
N TYR A 144 49.92 -5.71 -0.46
CA TYR A 144 48.70 -4.96 -0.59
C TYR A 144 47.71 -5.53 -1.64
N PRO A 145 48.15 -6.01 -2.84
CA PRO A 145 47.26 -6.61 -3.81
C PRO A 145 46.50 -7.85 -3.29
N VAL A 146 47.06 -8.59 -2.35
CA VAL A 146 46.45 -9.78 -1.75
C VAL A 146 45.16 -9.41 -0.97
N LEU A 147 45.14 -8.23 -0.31
CA LEU A 147 43.97 -7.71 0.36
C LEU A 147 42.82 -7.39 -0.61
N LEU A 148 43.13 -7.01 -1.84
CA LEU A 148 42.14 -6.63 -2.84
C LEU A 148 41.46 -7.86 -3.50
N VAL A 149 42.14 -9.02 -3.54
CA VAL A 149 41.61 -10.22 -4.23
C VAL A 149 40.22 -10.62 -3.76
N PRO A 150 39.93 -10.77 -2.45
CA PRO A 150 38.59 -11.14 -2.00
C PRO A 150 37.52 -10.09 -2.38
N LEU A 151 37.85 -8.81 -2.38
CA LEU A 151 36.93 -7.74 -2.78
C LEU A 151 36.56 -7.80 -4.27
N VAL A 152 37.58 -8.03 -5.12
CA VAL A 152 37.36 -8.22 -6.57
C VAL A 152 36.49 -9.46 -6.83
N LEU A 153 36.76 -10.56 -6.13
CA LEU A 153 35.94 -11.77 -6.22
C LEU A 153 34.50 -11.53 -5.72
N LEU A 154 34.31 -10.82 -4.62
CA LEU A 154 32.99 -10.41 -4.13
C LEU A 154 32.21 -9.61 -5.18
N MET A 155 32.87 -8.66 -5.82
CA MET A 155 32.29 -7.87 -6.90
C MET A 155 31.92 -8.74 -8.10
N ALA A 156 32.82 -9.64 -8.52
CA ALA A 156 32.56 -10.58 -9.61
C ALA A 156 31.38 -11.51 -9.33
N VAL A 157 31.26 -12.02 -8.10
CA VAL A 157 30.10 -12.84 -7.69
C VAL A 157 28.80 -12.03 -7.75
N ASN A 158 28.79 -10.78 -7.28
CA ASN A 158 27.60 -9.93 -7.34
C ASN A 158 27.16 -9.64 -8.79
N LEU A 159 28.10 -9.34 -9.68
CA LEU A 159 27.83 -9.14 -11.11
C LEU A 159 27.33 -10.44 -11.78
N PHE A 160 27.93 -11.57 -11.43
CA PHE A 160 27.48 -12.87 -11.93
C PHE A 160 26.05 -13.19 -11.47
N VAL A 161 25.71 -12.95 -10.19
CA VAL A 161 24.36 -13.13 -9.64
C VAL A 161 23.37 -12.21 -10.35
N LEU A 162 23.70 -10.95 -10.57
CA LEU A 162 22.89 -10.00 -11.31
C LEU A 162 22.60 -10.49 -12.73
N PHE A 163 23.63 -10.97 -13.43
CA PHE A 163 23.48 -11.52 -14.80
C PHE A 163 22.63 -12.79 -14.82
N LYS A 164 22.89 -13.73 -13.89
CA LYS A 164 22.19 -15.02 -13.77
C LYS A 164 20.69 -14.84 -13.53
N TYR A 165 20.31 -13.90 -12.67
CA TYR A 165 18.91 -13.69 -12.28
C TYR A 165 18.25 -12.50 -13.02
N ARG A 166 18.88 -11.99 -14.08
CA ARG A 166 18.37 -10.82 -14.83
C ARG A 166 16.93 -10.97 -15.34
N ALA A 167 16.50 -12.18 -15.70
CA ALA A 167 15.15 -12.43 -16.19
C ALA A 167 14.08 -12.36 -15.09
N GLN A 168 14.46 -12.56 -13.82
CA GLN A 168 13.56 -12.53 -12.67
C GLN A 168 13.48 -11.11 -12.03
N LEU A 169 14.44 -10.26 -12.36
CA LEU A 169 14.47 -8.87 -11.88
C LEU A 169 13.69 -7.95 -12.82
N SER A 170 12.92 -7.01 -12.27
CA SER A 170 12.31 -5.93 -13.07
C SER A 170 13.39 -5.10 -13.77
N ARG A 171 13.01 -4.42 -14.87
CA ARG A 171 13.94 -3.54 -15.59
C ARG A 171 14.57 -2.48 -14.66
N ARG A 172 13.79 -1.95 -13.72
CA ARG A 172 14.23 -0.93 -12.75
C ARG A 172 15.28 -1.48 -11.80
N TYR A 173 15.07 -2.66 -11.21
CA TYR A 173 16.06 -3.27 -10.32
C TYR A 173 17.34 -3.65 -11.04
N ARG A 174 17.27 -4.12 -12.29
CA ARG A 174 18.47 -4.38 -13.08
C ARG A 174 19.31 -3.12 -13.25
N ILE A 175 18.69 -1.99 -13.61
CA ILE A 175 19.38 -0.69 -13.74
C ILE A 175 19.96 -0.27 -12.39
N ALA A 176 19.19 -0.32 -11.30
CA ALA A 176 19.62 0.09 -9.98
C ALA A 176 20.89 -0.66 -9.51
N PHE A 177 20.89 -1.98 -9.60
CA PHE A 177 22.05 -2.79 -9.23
C PHE A 177 23.23 -2.62 -10.19
N THR A 178 22.97 -2.50 -11.49
CA THR A 178 24.05 -2.23 -12.47
C THR A 178 24.73 -0.89 -12.17
N VAL A 179 23.98 0.17 -11.94
CA VAL A 179 24.53 1.49 -11.59
C VAL A 179 25.33 1.40 -10.30
N TYR A 180 24.78 0.71 -9.28
CA TYR A 180 25.48 0.60 -8.00
C TYR A 180 26.80 -0.17 -8.09
N PHE A 181 26.90 -1.21 -8.90
CA PHE A 181 28.15 -1.96 -9.04
C PHE A 181 29.12 -1.29 -10.02
N LEU A 182 28.62 -0.72 -11.11
CA LEU A 182 29.47 -0.21 -12.17
C LEU A 182 30.07 1.19 -11.84
N VAL A 183 29.28 2.09 -11.24
CA VAL A 183 29.75 3.47 -10.98
C VAL A 183 30.93 3.50 -9.98
N PRO A 184 30.88 2.83 -8.81
CA PRO A 184 32.03 2.81 -7.91
C PRO A 184 33.26 2.12 -8.54
N LEU A 185 33.03 1.07 -9.34
CA LEU A 185 34.12 0.39 -10.06
C LEU A 185 34.80 1.32 -11.04
N LEU A 186 34.07 2.08 -11.84
CA LEU A 186 34.61 3.05 -12.76
C LEU A 186 35.36 4.19 -12.02
N CYS A 187 34.79 4.69 -10.93
CA CYS A 187 35.43 5.67 -10.07
C CYS A 187 36.74 5.12 -9.49
N MET A 188 36.79 3.87 -9.08
CA MET A 188 38.02 3.22 -8.59
C MET A 188 39.09 3.10 -9.67
N VAL A 189 38.69 2.75 -10.91
CA VAL A 189 39.63 2.70 -12.05
C VAL A 189 40.18 4.09 -12.34
N VAL A 190 39.33 5.12 -12.36
CA VAL A 190 39.78 6.50 -12.55
C VAL A 190 40.76 6.94 -11.44
N GLN A 191 40.46 6.57 -10.19
CA GLN A 191 41.31 6.86 -9.02
C GLN A 191 42.68 6.18 -9.09
N MET A 192 42.83 5.09 -9.87
CA MET A 192 44.17 4.50 -10.10
C MET A 192 45.09 5.40 -10.92
N PHE A 193 44.52 6.23 -11.80
CA PHE A 193 45.28 7.20 -12.64
C PHE A 193 45.41 8.58 -11.96
N TYR A 194 44.41 8.94 -11.14
CA TYR A 194 44.32 10.20 -10.40
C TYR A 194 44.23 9.89 -8.90
N SER A 195 45.37 9.42 -8.32
CA SER A 195 45.43 8.92 -6.93
C SER A 195 45.08 9.99 -5.88
N ASP A 196 45.12 11.25 -6.25
CA ASP A 196 45.00 12.39 -5.33
C ASP A 196 43.55 12.74 -4.99
N VAL A 197 42.55 12.15 -5.68
CA VAL A 197 41.14 12.50 -5.51
C VAL A 197 40.26 11.27 -5.16
N LEU A 198 39.46 11.38 -4.11
CA LEU A 198 38.58 10.32 -3.57
C LEU A 198 37.28 10.10 -4.40
N MET A 199 37.43 9.74 -5.67
CA MET A 199 36.26 9.56 -6.53
C MET A 199 35.38 8.34 -6.15
N ALA A 200 35.99 7.27 -5.65
CA ALA A 200 35.26 6.03 -5.33
C ALA A 200 34.25 6.18 -4.17
N VAL A 201 34.57 7.02 -3.18
CA VAL A 201 33.68 7.30 -2.03
C VAL A 201 32.43 8.03 -2.49
N LEU A 202 32.64 9.11 -3.27
CA LEU A 202 31.53 9.89 -3.82
C LEU A 202 30.69 9.04 -4.79
N GLY A 203 31.33 8.28 -5.68
CA GLY A 203 30.67 7.40 -6.63
C GLY A 203 29.78 6.35 -5.95
N SER A 204 30.24 5.78 -4.84
CA SER A 204 29.44 4.82 -4.06
C SER A 204 28.23 5.49 -3.39
N ALA A 205 28.38 6.68 -2.84
CA ALA A 205 27.29 7.42 -2.21
C ALA A 205 26.22 7.85 -3.23
N VAL A 206 26.62 8.37 -4.37
CA VAL A 206 25.71 8.80 -5.46
C VAL A 206 24.98 7.58 -6.05
N SER A 207 25.69 6.50 -6.36
CA SER A 207 25.09 5.29 -6.92
C SER A 207 24.10 4.62 -5.95
N ALA A 208 24.40 4.65 -4.64
CA ALA A 208 23.47 4.17 -3.61
C ALA A 208 22.20 5.03 -3.57
N LEU A 209 22.32 6.35 -3.64
CA LEU A 209 21.17 7.25 -3.66
C LEU A 209 20.30 7.01 -4.92
N ILE A 210 20.91 6.85 -6.09
CA ILE A 210 20.19 6.51 -7.33
C ILE A 210 19.46 5.18 -7.17
N MET A 211 20.11 4.16 -6.62
CA MET A 211 19.48 2.86 -6.32
C MET A 211 18.29 3.03 -5.39
N LEU A 212 18.42 3.80 -4.31
CA LEU A 212 17.32 4.08 -3.37
C LEU A 212 16.12 4.70 -4.08
N LEU A 213 16.35 5.75 -4.87
CA LEU A 213 15.27 6.44 -5.59
C LEU A 213 14.54 5.50 -6.54
N ILE A 214 15.28 4.68 -7.30
CA ILE A 214 14.68 3.69 -8.21
C ILE A 214 13.82 2.67 -7.44
N VAL A 215 14.32 2.18 -6.29
CA VAL A 215 13.58 1.21 -5.46
C VAL A 215 12.31 1.85 -4.89
N ILE A 216 12.40 3.06 -4.34
CA ILE A 216 11.23 3.77 -3.80
C ILE A 216 10.18 4.01 -4.90
N MET A 217 10.59 4.47 -6.08
CA MET A 217 9.67 4.69 -7.20
C MET A 217 8.97 3.40 -7.65
N ASP A 218 9.70 2.28 -7.74
CA ASP A 218 9.11 0.99 -8.10
C ASP A 218 8.08 0.52 -7.07
N GLN A 219 8.38 0.71 -5.78
CA GLN A 219 7.46 0.36 -4.69
C GLN A 219 6.20 1.25 -4.69
N MET A 220 6.35 2.55 -4.92
CA MET A 220 5.20 3.46 -5.02
C MET A 220 4.28 3.09 -6.20
N ASP A 221 4.84 2.81 -7.37
CA ASP A 221 4.04 2.40 -8.54
C ASP A 221 3.27 1.10 -8.31
N ARG A 222 3.88 0.13 -7.62
CA ARG A 222 3.19 -1.12 -7.22
C ARG A 222 2.02 -0.85 -6.28
N GLN A 223 2.19 0.02 -5.30
CA GLN A 223 1.10 0.36 -4.36
C GLN A 223 -0.05 1.10 -5.05
N VAL A 224 0.26 2.03 -5.95
CA VAL A 224 -0.78 2.72 -6.75
C VAL A 224 -1.53 1.71 -7.62
N ALA A 225 -0.83 0.75 -8.25
CA ALA A 225 -1.47 -0.30 -9.04
C ALA A 225 -2.39 -1.20 -8.19
N GLN A 226 -1.92 -1.63 -7.01
CA GLN A 226 -2.73 -2.42 -6.06
C GLN A 226 -3.96 -1.64 -5.55
N ALA A 227 -3.79 -0.36 -5.21
CA ALA A 227 -4.91 0.47 -4.77
C ALA A 227 -5.97 0.63 -5.87
N ARG A 228 -5.54 0.79 -7.14
CA ARG A 228 -6.47 0.81 -8.29
C ARG A 228 -7.20 -0.51 -8.47
N GLU A 229 -6.51 -1.63 -8.34
CA GLU A 229 -7.12 -2.96 -8.46
C GLU A 229 -8.18 -3.18 -7.38
N ILE A 230 -7.88 -2.84 -6.12
CA ILE A 230 -8.82 -2.91 -5.00
C ILE A 230 -10.03 -2.01 -5.24
N ALA A 231 -9.83 -0.79 -5.76
CA ALA A 231 -10.92 0.13 -6.09
C ALA A 231 -11.81 -0.44 -7.20
N MET A 232 -11.23 -1.05 -8.25
CA MET A 232 -11.98 -1.72 -9.32
C MET A 232 -12.76 -2.93 -8.82
N GLN A 233 -12.16 -3.75 -7.94
CA GLN A 233 -12.85 -4.90 -7.33
C GLN A 233 -14.03 -4.46 -6.47
N LYS A 234 -13.86 -3.41 -5.64
CA LYS A 234 -14.96 -2.81 -4.87
C LYS A 234 -16.07 -2.29 -5.78
N ALA A 235 -15.74 -1.57 -6.85
CA ALA A 235 -16.73 -1.09 -7.81
C ALA A 235 -17.49 -2.24 -8.48
N SER A 236 -16.80 -3.33 -8.85
CA SER A 236 -17.43 -4.52 -9.46
C SER A 236 -18.38 -5.24 -8.48
N ILE A 237 -18.00 -5.37 -7.20
CA ILE A 237 -18.87 -5.96 -6.17
C ILE A 237 -20.14 -5.12 -5.99
N ASN A 238 -20.00 -3.80 -6.00
CA ASN A 238 -21.14 -2.89 -5.87
C ASN A 238 -22.12 -3.00 -7.05
N VAL A 239 -21.62 -3.17 -8.28
CA VAL A 239 -22.48 -3.40 -9.47
C VAL A 239 -23.20 -4.76 -9.39
N LEU A 240 -22.57 -5.79 -8.84
CA LEU A 240 -23.20 -7.11 -8.63
C LEU A 240 -24.26 -7.11 -7.52
N GLN A 241 -24.28 -6.10 -6.64
CA GLN A 241 -25.33 -5.91 -5.63
C GLN A 241 -26.63 -5.33 -6.22
N MET A 242 -26.60 -4.77 -7.45
CA MET A 242 -27.82 -4.48 -8.19
C MET A 242 -28.54 -5.81 -8.49
N ARG A 243 -29.75 -5.99 -7.98
CA ARG A 243 -30.54 -7.22 -8.17
C ARG A 243 -30.81 -7.46 -9.67
N PRO A 244 -30.07 -8.36 -10.34
CA PRO A 244 -30.26 -8.57 -11.80
C PRO A 244 -31.69 -8.98 -12.13
N HIS A 245 -32.32 -9.73 -11.23
CA HIS A 245 -33.71 -10.19 -11.37
C HIS A 245 -34.71 -9.03 -11.37
N PHE A 246 -34.52 -8.03 -10.48
CA PHE A 246 -35.35 -6.82 -10.49
C PHE A 246 -35.26 -6.05 -11.81
N ILE A 247 -34.02 -5.85 -12.30
CA ILE A 247 -33.77 -5.18 -13.59
C ILE A 247 -34.47 -5.92 -14.72
N TYR A 248 -34.31 -7.25 -14.77
CA TYR A 248 -34.94 -8.08 -15.81
C TYR A 248 -36.48 -8.01 -15.73
N ASN A 249 -37.06 -8.16 -14.55
CA ASN A 249 -38.51 -8.13 -14.37
C ASN A 249 -39.09 -6.76 -14.74
N THR A 250 -38.42 -5.67 -14.33
CA THR A 250 -38.86 -4.29 -14.70
C THR A 250 -38.83 -4.08 -16.21
N MET A 251 -37.76 -4.51 -16.89
CA MET A 251 -37.69 -4.41 -18.36
C MET A 251 -38.78 -5.22 -19.05
N MET A 252 -39.10 -6.40 -18.54
CA MET A 252 -40.21 -7.22 -19.07
C MET A 252 -41.57 -6.54 -18.82
N SER A 253 -41.80 -5.97 -17.64
CA SER A 253 -43.01 -5.21 -17.35
C SER A 253 -43.21 -4.02 -18.26
N ILE A 254 -42.16 -3.23 -18.49
CA ILE A 254 -42.17 -2.13 -19.46
C ILE A 254 -42.52 -2.64 -20.86
N TYR A 255 -41.92 -3.77 -21.29
CA TYR A 255 -42.21 -4.35 -22.60
C TYR A 255 -43.69 -4.71 -22.76
N TYR A 256 -44.30 -5.33 -21.73
CA TYR A 256 -45.74 -5.67 -21.77
C TYR A 256 -46.62 -4.41 -21.74
N LEU A 257 -46.29 -3.44 -20.89
CA LEU A 257 -47.01 -2.15 -20.79
C LEU A 257 -46.99 -1.36 -22.10
N CYS A 258 -45.92 -1.42 -22.89
CA CYS A 258 -45.86 -0.76 -24.20
C CYS A 258 -47.03 -1.13 -25.15
N LYS A 259 -47.64 -2.30 -24.98
CA LYS A 259 -48.80 -2.75 -25.77
C LYS A 259 -50.15 -2.45 -25.13
N GLN A 260 -50.19 -2.32 -23.81
CA GLN A 260 -51.44 -2.19 -23.04
C GLN A 260 -51.73 -0.75 -22.65
N ASP A 261 -50.71 -0.03 -22.16
CA ASP A 261 -50.78 1.32 -21.66
C ASP A 261 -49.45 2.05 -21.92
N SER A 262 -49.35 2.77 -23.00
CA SER A 262 -48.14 3.50 -23.40
C SER A 262 -47.74 4.58 -22.42
N ASP A 263 -48.69 5.26 -21.79
CA ASP A 263 -48.40 6.35 -20.85
C ASP A 263 -47.81 5.79 -19.56
N LYS A 264 -48.37 4.67 -19.09
CA LYS A 264 -47.84 3.95 -17.94
C LYS A 264 -46.45 3.35 -18.22
N ALA A 265 -46.22 2.79 -19.41
CA ALA A 265 -44.90 2.30 -19.83
C ALA A 265 -43.85 3.41 -19.79
N GLN A 266 -44.22 4.62 -20.25
CA GLN A 266 -43.35 5.80 -20.22
C GLN A 266 -43.03 6.22 -18.77
N GLN A 267 -44.03 6.25 -17.89
CA GLN A 267 -43.82 6.60 -16.48
C GLN A 267 -42.92 5.61 -15.78
N VAL A 268 -43.17 4.30 -15.93
CA VAL A 268 -42.32 3.24 -15.33
C VAL A 268 -40.89 3.31 -15.85
N THR A 269 -40.70 3.65 -17.13
CA THR A 269 -39.36 3.85 -17.70
C THR A 269 -38.62 5.01 -17.03
N LEU A 270 -39.32 6.14 -16.77
CA LEU A 270 -38.72 7.28 -16.08
C LEU A 270 -38.35 6.96 -14.62
N ASP A 271 -39.26 6.29 -13.91
CA ASP A 271 -39.05 5.87 -12.52
C ASP A 271 -37.88 4.87 -12.42
N PHE A 272 -37.82 3.90 -13.32
CA PHE A 272 -36.74 2.94 -13.39
C PHE A 272 -35.39 3.58 -13.73
N THR A 273 -35.38 4.55 -14.66
CA THR A 273 -34.16 5.30 -15.00
C THR A 273 -33.70 6.11 -13.79
N SER A 274 -34.61 6.72 -13.04
CA SER A 274 -34.30 7.46 -11.81
C SER A 274 -33.76 6.54 -10.72
N TYR A 275 -34.38 5.37 -10.54
CA TYR A 275 -33.88 4.33 -9.64
C TYR A 275 -32.44 3.90 -9.97
N LEU A 276 -32.16 3.57 -11.23
CA LEU A 276 -30.80 3.17 -11.64
C LEU A 276 -29.78 4.27 -11.39
N ARG A 277 -30.07 5.52 -11.78
CA ARG A 277 -29.18 6.66 -11.58
C ARG A 277 -28.87 6.90 -10.10
N ASN A 278 -29.90 6.88 -9.25
CA ASN A 278 -29.77 7.12 -7.82
C ASN A 278 -29.00 5.98 -7.14
N ASN A 279 -29.22 4.73 -7.56
CA ASN A 279 -28.45 3.57 -7.10
C ASN A 279 -26.97 3.71 -7.39
N PHE A 280 -26.58 4.11 -8.63
CA PHE A 280 -25.18 4.36 -8.98
C PHE A 280 -24.56 5.45 -8.10
N THR A 281 -25.30 6.51 -7.81
CA THR A 281 -24.82 7.62 -6.98
C THR A 281 -24.64 7.19 -5.52
N ALA A 282 -25.60 6.45 -4.96
CA ALA A 282 -25.56 5.95 -3.59
C ALA A 282 -24.40 4.96 -3.34
N ILE A 283 -24.13 4.07 -4.32
CA ILE A 283 -23.06 3.08 -4.24
C ILE A 283 -21.66 3.74 -4.15
N VAL A 284 -21.46 4.89 -4.79
CA VAL A 284 -20.17 5.60 -4.81
C VAL A 284 -19.98 6.50 -3.58
N SER A 285 -21.06 6.81 -2.85
CA SER A 285 -21.00 7.71 -1.68
C SER A 285 -20.39 7.01 -0.48
N GLU A 286 -19.28 7.53 0.03
CA GLU A 286 -18.63 7.07 1.27
C GLU A 286 -19.16 7.80 2.51
N ASP A 287 -19.83 8.95 2.34
CA ASP A 287 -20.36 9.81 3.40
C ASP A 287 -21.87 9.64 3.58
N ALA A 288 -22.37 10.02 4.78
CA ALA A 288 -23.82 10.08 5.04
C ALA A 288 -24.50 11.07 4.08
N ILE A 289 -25.64 10.66 3.51
CA ILE A 289 -26.45 11.44 2.57
C ILE A 289 -27.68 12.06 3.25
N PRO A 290 -28.29 13.13 2.70
CA PRO A 290 -29.57 13.64 3.18
C PRO A 290 -30.66 12.56 3.12
N PHE A 291 -31.49 12.44 4.15
CA PHE A 291 -32.62 11.49 4.14
C PHE A 291 -33.58 11.72 2.97
N ARG A 292 -33.73 12.95 2.53
CA ARG A 292 -34.56 13.30 1.39
C ARG A 292 -34.13 12.58 0.11
N ASP A 293 -32.83 12.46 -0.13
CA ASP A 293 -32.27 11.80 -1.32
C ASP A 293 -32.55 10.29 -1.27
N GLU A 294 -32.38 9.67 -0.08
CA GLU A 294 -32.70 8.25 0.16
C GLU A 294 -34.20 7.98 0.03
N LEU A 295 -35.04 8.92 0.47
CA LEU A 295 -36.50 8.83 0.34
C LEU A 295 -36.93 8.90 -1.13
N GLU A 296 -36.36 9.82 -1.93
CA GLU A 296 -36.64 9.91 -3.37
C GLU A 296 -36.21 8.64 -4.10
N HIS A 297 -35.06 8.07 -3.71
CA HIS A 297 -34.58 6.81 -4.25
C HIS A 297 -35.54 5.65 -3.93
N THR A 298 -35.99 5.55 -2.68
CA THR A 298 -36.93 4.53 -2.24
C THR A 298 -38.29 4.67 -2.92
N ARG A 299 -38.76 5.89 -3.14
CA ARG A 299 -40.01 6.17 -3.89
C ARG A 299 -39.92 5.68 -5.33
N ALA A 300 -38.80 5.94 -6.03
CA ALA A 300 -38.60 5.49 -7.40
C ALA A 300 -38.60 3.95 -7.49
N TYR A 301 -37.99 3.26 -6.53
CA TYR A 301 -38.04 1.80 -6.42
C TYR A 301 -39.48 1.30 -6.24
N LEU A 302 -40.20 1.87 -5.27
CA LEU A 302 -41.57 1.42 -4.95
C LEU A 302 -42.56 1.73 -6.08
N ALA A 303 -42.40 2.83 -6.82
CA ALA A 303 -43.21 3.13 -8.00
C ALA A 303 -43.09 2.03 -9.07
N VAL A 304 -41.87 1.53 -9.28
CA VAL A 304 -41.61 0.42 -10.21
C VAL A 304 -42.24 -0.88 -9.70
N GLU A 305 -42.13 -1.22 -8.40
CA GLU A 305 -42.74 -2.41 -7.80
C GLU A 305 -44.29 -2.34 -7.85
N GLN A 306 -44.87 -1.18 -7.54
CA GLN A 306 -46.33 -0.98 -7.65
C GLN A 306 -46.82 -1.15 -9.09
N ALA A 307 -46.04 -0.73 -10.09
CA ALA A 307 -46.42 -0.95 -11.48
C ALA A 307 -46.40 -2.44 -11.90
N GLN A 308 -45.59 -3.24 -11.24
CA GLN A 308 -45.54 -4.71 -11.46
C GLN A 308 -46.62 -5.46 -10.68
N HIS A 309 -47.04 -4.92 -9.54
CA HIS A 309 -47.96 -5.55 -8.58
C HIS A 309 -49.19 -4.66 -8.34
N GLU A 310 -49.85 -4.23 -9.43
CA GLU A 310 -51.08 -3.46 -9.38
C GLU A 310 -52.08 -4.13 -8.44
N ASP A 311 -52.87 -3.35 -7.73
CA ASP A 311 -53.92 -3.81 -6.79
C ASP A 311 -53.42 -4.72 -5.66
N ARG A 312 -52.13 -4.98 -5.54
CA ARG A 312 -51.56 -5.88 -4.54
C ARG A 312 -50.47 -5.24 -3.67
N LEU A 313 -49.93 -4.10 -4.04
CA LEU A 313 -48.94 -3.36 -3.27
C LEU A 313 -49.39 -1.92 -3.03
N PHE A 314 -49.71 -1.60 -1.79
CA PHE A 314 -50.09 -0.26 -1.35
C PHE A 314 -48.99 0.32 -0.47
N VAL A 315 -48.61 1.55 -0.75
CA VAL A 315 -47.50 2.21 -0.02
C VAL A 315 -47.95 3.58 0.48
N GLU A 316 -47.74 3.83 1.76
CA GLU A 316 -48.05 5.09 2.42
C GLU A 316 -46.75 5.75 2.97
N PHE A 317 -46.59 7.04 2.74
CA PHE A 317 -45.48 7.83 3.24
C PHE A 317 -45.98 8.92 4.19
N ASP A 318 -45.68 8.76 5.49
CA ASP A 318 -45.88 9.78 6.52
C ASP A 318 -44.52 10.28 7.01
N THR A 319 -43.88 11.15 6.21
CA THR A 319 -42.50 11.62 6.39
C THR A 319 -42.41 13.13 6.63
N PRO A 320 -43.03 13.69 7.70
CA PRO A 320 -43.01 15.10 7.99
C PRO A 320 -41.64 15.64 8.36
N HIS A 321 -40.69 14.74 8.77
CA HIS A 321 -39.37 15.11 9.20
C HIS A 321 -38.31 14.48 8.30
N THR A 322 -37.60 15.31 7.49
CA THR A 322 -36.62 14.85 6.49
C THR A 322 -35.25 15.54 6.60
N GLN A 323 -35.06 16.42 7.59
CA GLN A 323 -33.84 17.23 7.75
C GLN A 323 -32.80 16.54 8.63
N PHE A 324 -32.35 15.38 8.20
CA PHE A 324 -31.24 14.63 8.83
C PHE A 324 -30.48 13.84 7.79
N ARG A 325 -29.35 13.29 8.16
CA ARG A 325 -28.48 12.49 7.28
C ARG A 325 -28.39 11.05 7.79
N LEU A 326 -28.20 10.10 6.85
CA LEU A 326 -28.04 8.69 7.16
C LEU A 326 -27.06 8.04 6.18
N PRO A 327 -26.55 6.84 6.48
CA PRO A 327 -25.74 6.08 5.52
C PRO A 327 -26.54 5.82 4.24
N PRO A 328 -25.90 5.88 3.06
CA PRO A 328 -26.56 5.55 1.80
C PRO A 328 -27.05 4.10 1.79
N LEU A 329 -28.10 3.81 1.04
CA LEU A 329 -28.72 2.49 0.94
C LEU A 329 -29.17 1.92 2.31
N THR A 330 -29.71 2.79 3.18
CA THR A 330 -30.30 2.39 4.46
C THR A 330 -31.80 2.11 4.34
N LEU A 331 -32.59 3.06 3.81
CA LEU A 331 -34.06 2.96 3.72
C LEU A 331 -34.50 1.97 2.65
N GLN A 332 -33.90 2.06 1.46
CA GLN A 332 -34.30 1.23 0.32
C GLN A 332 -34.23 -0.28 0.63
N PRO A 333 -33.13 -0.86 1.16
CA PRO A 333 -33.10 -2.29 1.45
C PRO A 333 -34.08 -2.73 2.54
N LEU A 334 -34.48 -1.84 3.47
CA LEU A 334 -35.51 -2.14 4.46
C LEU A 334 -36.88 -2.27 3.80
N VAL A 335 -37.19 -1.37 2.91
CA VAL A 335 -38.45 -1.39 2.13
C VAL A 335 -38.45 -2.55 1.14
N GLU A 336 -37.32 -2.82 0.48
CA GLU A 336 -37.17 -4.01 -0.37
C GLU A 336 -37.43 -5.33 0.39
N ASN A 337 -36.94 -5.43 1.61
CA ASN A 337 -37.21 -6.59 2.46
C ASN A 337 -38.71 -6.66 2.83
N ALA A 338 -39.36 -5.54 3.11
CA ALA A 338 -40.78 -5.48 3.37
C ALA A 338 -41.59 -5.95 2.17
N VAL A 339 -41.24 -5.59 0.93
CA VAL A 339 -41.89 -6.09 -0.30
C VAL A 339 -41.61 -7.59 -0.46
N LYS A 340 -40.34 -8.01 -0.45
CA LYS A 340 -39.93 -9.39 -0.73
C LYS A 340 -40.54 -10.40 0.24
N HIS A 341 -40.53 -10.09 1.53
CA HIS A 341 -41.00 -11.01 2.58
C HIS A 341 -42.45 -10.79 2.99
N GLY A 342 -43.01 -9.60 2.71
CA GLY A 342 -44.41 -9.30 2.98
C GLY A 342 -45.36 -9.81 1.91
N MET A 343 -44.91 -9.82 0.63
CA MET A 343 -45.76 -10.22 -0.49
C MET A 343 -46.06 -11.73 -0.49
N ASN A 344 -47.33 -12.08 -0.35
CA ASN A 344 -47.80 -13.46 -0.49
C ASN A 344 -48.49 -13.60 -1.86
N PRO A 345 -48.05 -14.48 -2.77
CA PRO A 345 -48.65 -14.64 -4.10
C PRO A 345 -50.17 -14.97 -4.09
N ASP A 346 -50.63 -15.69 -3.09
CA ASP A 346 -52.02 -16.12 -2.95
C ASP A 346 -52.76 -15.43 -1.80
N GLY A 347 -52.14 -14.45 -1.12
CA GLY A 347 -52.65 -13.75 0.03
C GLY A 347 -53.31 -12.42 -0.24
N ASP A 348 -53.63 -11.72 0.84
CA ASP A 348 -54.17 -10.35 0.80
C ASP A 348 -53.15 -9.34 0.24
N PRO A 349 -53.63 -8.17 -0.24
CA PRO A 349 -52.73 -7.08 -0.65
C PRO A 349 -51.79 -6.66 0.48
N LEU A 350 -50.55 -6.34 0.12
CA LEU A 350 -49.52 -5.87 1.04
C LEU A 350 -49.57 -4.35 1.22
N HIS A 351 -49.67 -3.90 2.46
CA HIS A 351 -49.54 -2.48 2.81
C HIS A 351 -48.21 -2.22 3.48
N ILE A 352 -47.50 -1.25 2.96
CA ILE A 352 -46.21 -0.77 3.52
C ILE A 352 -46.36 0.68 3.94
N SER A 353 -45.98 0.99 5.17
CA SER A 353 -45.91 2.37 5.63
C SER A 353 -44.48 2.79 5.98
N VAL A 354 -44.05 3.96 5.51
CA VAL A 354 -42.77 4.57 5.84
C VAL A 354 -43.03 5.87 6.60
N LYS A 355 -42.61 5.91 7.86
CA LYS A 355 -42.85 7.04 8.75
C LYS A 355 -41.54 7.63 9.27
N THR A 356 -41.50 8.98 9.44
CA THR A 356 -40.40 9.63 10.14
C THR A 356 -40.92 10.46 11.31
N ARG A 357 -40.16 10.45 12.42
CA ARG A 357 -40.49 11.22 13.61
C ARG A 357 -39.24 11.87 14.21
N ARG A 358 -39.42 13.06 14.76
CA ARG A 358 -38.42 13.66 15.65
C ARG A 358 -38.61 13.12 17.06
N ILE A 359 -37.56 12.54 17.64
CA ILE A 359 -37.55 12.03 19.00
C ILE A 359 -36.58 12.86 19.87
N LYS A 360 -36.63 12.67 21.18
CA LYS A 360 -35.71 13.37 22.09
C LYS A 360 -34.27 12.85 21.89
N GLY A 361 -33.43 13.70 21.29
CA GLY A 361 -31.99 13.40 21.01
C GLY A 361 -31.73 12.69 19.68
N GLY A 362 -32.67 12.77 18.71
CA GLY A 362 -32.43 12.18 17.38
C GLY A 362 -33.65 12.11 16.49
N ASN A 363 -33.52 11.27 15.47
CA ASN A 363 -34.50 11.04 14.42
C ASN A 363 -34.85 9.55 14.37
N GLU A 364 -36.09 9.24 14.05
CA GLU A 364 -36.58 7.87 13.95
C GLU A 364 -37.20 7.65 12.56
N ILE A 365 -36.83 6.55 11.93
CA ILE A 365 -37.45 6.05 10.71
C ILE A 365 -38.14 4.74 11.07
N ILE A 366 -39.40 4.57 10.64
CA ILE A 366 -40.19 3.37 10.89
C ILE A 366 -40.67 2.86 9.55
N VAL A 367 -40.38 1.60 9.24
CA VAL A 367 -40.93 0.87 8.09
C VAL A 367 -41.81 -0.25 8.63
N GLU A 368 -43.07 -0.24 8.30
CA GLU A 368 -44.04 -1.26 8.72
C GLU A 368 -44.66 -1.95 7.51
N ASN A 369 -44.88 -3.22 7.60
CA ASN A 369 -45.67 -4.00 6.65
C ASN A 369 -46.64 -4.92 7.38
N ASP A 370 -47.78 -5.24 6.75
CA ASP A 370 -48.84 -6.11 7.24
C ASP A 370 -48.83 -7.50 6.60
N GLY A 371 -47.80 -7.84 5.82
CA GLY A 371 -47.71 -9.10 5.11
C GLY A 371 -47.31 -10.30 5.97
N ALA A 372 -46.58 -11.26 5.41
CA ALA A 372 -46.12 -12.43 6.11
C ALA A 372 -45.28 -12.11 7.34
N ARG A 373 -45.40 -12.91 8.39
CA ARG A 373 -44.63 -12.74 9.62
C ARG A 373 -43.17 -13.03 9.37
N TYR A 374 -42.31 -12.11 9.78
CA TYR A 374 -40.86 -12.34 9.80
C TYR A 374 -40.49 -13.37 10.88
N ASP A 375 -39.94 -14.52 10.49
CA ASP A 375 -39.37 -15.51 11.41
C ASP A 375 -37.85 -15.57 11.23
N PRO A 376 -37.06 -15.13 12.23
CA PRO A 376 -35.59 -15.18 12.16
C PRO A 376 -35.04 -16.62 12.03
N ALA A 377 -35.82 -17.66 12.37
CA ALA A 377 -35.39 -19.05 12.36
C ALA A 377 -35.63 -19.77 11.01
N ASP A 378 -36.52 -19.23 10.19
CA ASP A 378 -36.93 -19.86 8.90
C ASP A 378 -36.09 -19.35 7.70
N ASP A 379 -35.25 -18.33 7.90
CA ASP A 379 -34.48 -17.68 6.82
C ASP A 379 -33.16 -18.41 6.62
N ASN A 380 -33.13 -19.33 5.66
CA ASN A 380 -31.92 -19.99 5.18
C ASN A 380 -30.95 -19.02 4.41
N GLU A 381 -31.35 -17.77 4.18
CA GLU A 381 -30.49 -16.75 3.60
C GLU A 381 -29.75 -16.00 4.71
N PRO A 382 -28.43 -15.83 4.62
CA PRO A 382 -27.69 -15.02 5.60
C PRO A 382 -28.22 -13.57 5.54
N HIS A 383 -28.65 -13.02 6.68
CA HIS A 383 -29.14 -11.62 6.84
C HIS A 383 -28.03 -10.57 6.53
N ILE A 384 -27.34 -10.75 5.43
CA ILE A 384 -26.15 -9.93 5.06
C ILE A 384 -26.56 -8.47 4.91
N ALA A 385 -27.70 -8.20 4.28
CA ALA A 385 -28.15 -6.81 4.04
C ALA A 385 -28.46 -6.09 5.36
N LEU A 386 -29.23 -6.71 6.27
CA LEU A 386 -29.60 -6.12 7.55
C LEU A 386 -28.39 -5.94 8.48
N ASN A 387 -27.47 -6.89 8.46
CA ASN A 387 -26.22 -6.79 9.23
C ASN A 387 -25.31 -5.67 8.70
N ASN A 388 -25.23 -5.51 7.39
CA ASN A 388 -24.48 -4.41 6.76
C ASN A 388 -25.08 -3.05 7.14
N ILE A 389 -26.41 -2.90 7.06
CA ILE A 389 -27.11 -1.66 7.46
C ILE A 389 -26.84 -1.37 8.95
N ARG A 390 -26.92 -2.38 9.82
CA ARG A 390 -26.65 -2.22 11.26
C ARG A 390 -25.22 -1.72 11.50
N GLN A 391 -24.26 -2.32 10.85
CA GLN A 391 -22.83 -1.92 10.93
C GLN A 391 -22.59 -0.51 10.38
N GLN A 392 -23.20 -0.15 9.24
CA GLN A 392 -23.10 1.18 8.66
C GLN A 392 -23.72 2.26 9.58
N LEU A 393 -24.92 2.01 10.12
CA LEU A 393 -25.59 2.90 11.05
C LEU A 393 -24.73 3.15 12.30
N GLU A 394 -24.17 2.08 12.88
CA GLU A 394 -23.31 2.20 14.07
C GLU A 394 -22.01 2.99 13.77
N THR A 395 -21.37 2.70 12.64
CA THR A 395 -20.07 3.30 12.28
C THR A 395 -20.20 4.76 11.85
N MET A 396 -21.21 5.09 11.02
CA MET A 396 -21.30 6.42 10.38
C MET A 396 -22.10 7.43 11.20
N CYS A 397 -23.12 7.00 11.94
CA CYS A 397 -24.03 7.92 12.66
C CYS A 397 -24.39 7.46 14.09
N LYS A 398 -23.75 6.41 14.63
CA LYS A 398 -24.08 5.81 15.93
C LYS A 398 -25.54 5.42 16.06
N GLY A 399 -26.18 5.12 14.93
CA GLY A 399 -27.58 4.73 14.85
C GLY A 399 -27.81 3.28 15.27
N LYS A 400 -29.08 2.95 15.50
CA LYS A 400 -29.52 1.60 15.89
C LYS A 400 -30.63 1.12 14.97
N LEU A 401 -30.69 -0.18 14.72
CA LEU A 401 -31.73 -0.84 13.95
C LEU A 401 -32.39 -1.94 14.81
N GLU A 402 -33.69 -1.85 14.98
CA GLU A 402 -34.53 -2.79 15.73
C GLU A 402 -35.59 -3.39 14.81
N ILE A 403 -35.85 -4.68 14.92
CA ILE A 403 -36.85 -5.40 14.13
C ILE A 403 -37.84 -6.04 15.11
N THR A 404 -39.14 -5.81 14.95
CA THR A 404 -40.21 -6.31 15.81
C THR A 404 -41.26 -6.99 14.95
N PRO A 405 -41.37 -8.33 14.97
CA PRO A 405 -42.43 -9.03 14.28
C PRO A 405 -43.76 -8.87 15.04
N HIS A 406 -44.86 -8.73 14.32
CA HIS A 406 -46.22 -8.66 14.91
C HIS A 406 -46.80 -10.03 15.10
N LYS A 407 -47.72 -10.17 16.07
CA LYS A 407 -48.37 -11.45 16.39
C LYS A 407 -49.36 -11.91 15.32
N GLU A 408 -50.02 -10.98 14.65
CA GLU A 408 -51.09 -11.22 13.66
C GLU A 408 -50.56 -11.19 12.22
N GLY A 409 -49.25 -11.13 12.02
CA GLY A 409 -48.59 -10.96 10.72
C GLY A 409 -47.98 -9.56 10.57
N GLY A 410 -46.97 -9.47 9.71
CA GLY A 410 -46.23 -8.23 9.45
C GLY A 410 -45.05 -7.98 10.38
N THR A 411 -44.32 -6.91 10.08
CA THR A 411 -43.05 -6.55 10.75
C THR A 411 -42.89 -5.04 10.82
N THR A 412 -42.41 -4.57 11.95
CA THR A 412 -41.95 -3.19 12.11
C THR A 412 -40.41 -3.18 12.18
N VAL A 413 -39.79 -2.41 11.30
CA VAL A 413 -38.34 -2.08 11.35
C VAL A 413 -38.18 -0.63 11.75
N LYS A 414 -37.42 -0.40 12.82
CA LYS A 414 -37.17 0.90 13.40
C LYS A 414 -35.68 1.24 13.31
N VAL A 415 -35.36 2.40 12.74
CA VAL A 415 -34.02 2.96 12.71
C VAL A 415 -33.99 4.23 13.54
N THR A 416 -33.08 4.29 14.50
CA THR A 416 -32.87 5.46 15.36
C THR A 416 -31.51 6.08 15.03
N ILE A 417 -31.49 7.38 14.72
CA ILE A 417 -30.29 8.14 14.37
C ILE A 417 -30.16 9.28 15.37
N PRO A 418 -29.13 9.27 16.23
CA PRO A 418 -28.81 10.40 17.15
C PRO A 418 -28.50 11.69 16.39
N ASP A 419 -28.63 12.84 17.10
CA ASP A 419 -28.28 14.17 16.55
C ASP A 419 -26.78 14.34 16.33
#